data_34fab5c3b2ae15b851832e4c5f9fabd7
#
_entry.id   34fab5c3b2ae15b851832e4c5f9fabd7
#
_cell.length_a   1.000
_cell.length_b   1.000
_cell.length_c   1.000
_cell.angle_alpha   90.00
_cell.angle_beta   90.00
_cell.angle_gamma   90.00
#
_symmetry.space_group_name_H-M   'P 1'
#
loop_
_entity.id
_entity.type
_entity.pdbx_description
1 polymer ?
#
loop_
_entity_poly.entity_id
_entity_poly.type
_entity_poly.pdbx_seq_one_letter_code
_entity_poly.pdbx_strand_id
1 'polypeptide(L)'
;CSACLVLSGTAVPTMADSVKVVTLGADLSQDQKNTMMKYFNVDSSQVQILTVTNQDERDHLSAYVPIEQIGTRTVSCAYVKPTQSGGIKVRTANLNWVTCNMIATSLSTSGVKNCEVVAACPFEVSGTGALTGIQMAYETATGEQLDSTKKELATEEMVVTGNLADEVGKNDATTVMNNSKMQVIKDNVQNADEIYNIVVNVAQQNNVNLDSDQINKIVELLKQIAQQDYNYDDVKATLEQVDQNTSGDSGELGDIADEEDDTVNAGDTADGGEIRNSVDY
;
A
#
# COMPACT_ATOMS: atom_id res chain seq x y z
N CYS A 1 64.48 -6.88 -10.55
CA CYS A 1 63.25 -7.34 -9.95
C CYS A 1 62.20 -6.26 -10.02
N SER A 2 61.31 -6.32 -11.04
CA SER A 2 60.17 -5.42 -11.16
C SER A 2 58.96 -6.09 -10.50
N ALA A 3 58.43 -5.45 -9.47
CA ALA A 3 57.17 -5.88 -8.84
C ALA A 3 56.00 -5.18 -9.57
N CYS A 4 55.22 -5.95 -10.30
CA CYS A 4 53.94 -5.49 -10.83
C CYS A 4 52.90 -5.47 -9.70
N LEU A 5 52.48 -4.27 -9.32
CA LEU A 5 51.31 -4.07 -8.44
C LEU A 5 50.05 -4.27 -9.27
N VAL A 6 49.34 -5.38 -9.09
CA VAL A 6 48.01 -5.56 -9.67
C VAL A 6 47.00 -4.88 -8.75
N LEU A 7 46.51 -3.69 -9.16
CA LEU A 7 45.34 -3.09 -8.55
C LEU A 7 44.11 -3.89 -8.99
N SER A 8 43.60 -4.77 -8.10
CA SER A 8 42.27 -5.34 -8.23
C SER A 8 41.25 -4.25 -7.85
N GLY A 9 40.76 -3.56 -8.85
CA GLY A 9 39.61 -2.69 -8.72
C GLY A 9 38.37 -3.53 -8.43
N THR A 10 37.89 -3.47 -7.20
CA THR A 10 36.52 -3.97 -6.88
C THR A 10 35.55 -3.03 -7.58
N ALA A 11 34.94 -3.50 -8.66
CA ALA A 11 33.82 -2.81 -9.26
C ALA A 11 32.71 -2.75 -8.20
N VAL A 12 32.44 -1.55 -7.68
CA VAL A 12 31.23 -1.28 -6.89
C VAL A 12 30.08 -1.51 -7.86
N PRO A 13 29.11 -2.39 -7.57
CA PRO A 13 27.96 -2.52 -8.44
C PRO A 13 27.29 -1.14 -8.51
N THR A 14 27.30 -0.53 -9.69
CA THR A 14 26.44 0.62 -9.98
C THR A 14 25.01 0.09 -9.86
N MET A 15 24.30 0.56 -8.86
CA MET A 15 22.89 0.26 -8.66
C MET A 15 22.18 0.63 -9.96
N ALA A 16 21.65 -0.39 -10.64
CA ALA A 16 20.75 -0.16 -11.76
C ALA A 16 19.61 0.73 -11.27
N ASP A 17 19.24 1.75 -12.05
CA ASP A 17 18.02 2.53 -11.78
C ASP A 17 16.88 1.55 -11.48
N SER A 18 16.23 1.72 -10.34
CA SER A 18 15.15 0.83 -9.94
C SER A 18 14.08 0.78 -11.03
N VAL A 19 13.73 -0.42 -11.47
CA VAL A 19 12.74 -0.60 -12.52
C VAL A 19 11.41 -0.03 -12.04
N LYS A 20 10.87 0.92 -12.81
CA LYS A 20 9.54 1.48 -12.57
C LYS A 20 8.51 0.57 -13.22
N VAL A 21 7.46 0.24 -12.51
CA VAL A 21 6.41 -0.64 -13.01
C VAL A 21 5.06 0.06 -12.90
N VAL A 22 4.26 -0.03 -13.95
CA VAL A 22 2.86 0.40 -13.96
C VAL A 22 1.96 -0.82 -14.07
N THR A 23 0.96 -0.91 -13.24
CA THR A 23 -0.15 -1.86 -13.42
C THR A 23 -1.38 -1.16 -13.94
N LEU A 24 -2.05 -1.79 -14.89
CA LEU A 24 -3.28 -1.29 -15.49
C LEU A 24 -4.36 -2.37 -15.37
N GLY A 25 -5.53 -2.00 -14.88
CA GLY A 25 -6.67 -2.90 -14.82
C GLY A 25 -7.07 -3.41 -16.22
N ALA A 26 -7.33 -4.71 -16.32
CA ALA A 26 -7.62 -5.37 -17.59
C ALA A 26 -8.86 -4.79 -18.29
N ASP A 27 -9.85 -4.37 -17.52
CA ASP A 27 -11.15 -3.93 -18.01
C ASP A 27 -11.22 -2.43 -18.35
N LEU A 28 -10.11 -1.72 -18.26
CA LEU A 28 -10.00 -0.36 -18.76
C LEU A 28 -9.97 -0.32 -20.29
N SER A 29 -10.67 0.64 -20.87
CA SER A 29 -10.54 0.94 -22.30
C SER A 29 -9.12 1.45 -22.64
N GLN A 30 -8.76 1.44 -23.91
CA GLN A 30 -7.45 1.96 -24.32
C GLN A 30 -7.27 3.44 -23.99
N ASP A 31 -8.34 4.25 -24.11
CA ASP A 31 -8.30 5.68 -23.78
C ASP A 31 -8.11 5.90 -22.28
N GLN A 32 -8.78 5.10 -21.45
CA GLN A 32 -8.58 5.12 -19.99
C GLN A 32 -7.16 4.70 -19.60
N LYS A 33 -6.59 3.66 -20.24
CA LYS A 33 -5.20 3.28 -20.04
C LYS A 33 -4.23 4.40 -20.43
N ASN A 34 -4.48 5.06 -21.56
CA ASN A 34 -3.68 6.20 -21.98
C ASN A 34 -3.79 7.38 -21.01
N THR A 35 -4.98 7.63 -20.46
CA THR A 35 -5.20 8.65 -19.43
C THR A 35 -4.38 8.34 -18.18
N MET A 36 -4.38 7.08 -17.72
CA MET A 36 -3.59 6.69 -16.56
C MET A 36 -2.09 6.80 -16.77
N MET A 37 -1.59 6.45 -17.96
CA MET A 37 -0.17 6.63 -18.29
C MET A 37 0.25 8.11 -18.27
N LYS A 38 -0.61 9.00 -18.75
CA LYS A 38 -0.40 10.45 -18.66
C LYS A 38 -0.45 10.93 -17.20
N TYR A 39 -1.42 10.45 -16.42
CA TYR A 39 -1.55 10.80 -15.00
C TYR A 39 -0.30 10.40 -14.22
N PHE A 40 0.25 9.21 -14.46
CA PHE A 40 1.51 8.78 -13.86
C PHE A 40 2.74 9.49 -14.44
N ASN A 41 2.57 10.35 -15.43
CA ASN A 41 3.64 11.07 -16.12
C ASN A 41 4.77 10.15 -16.60
N VAL A 42 4.42 9.04 -17.23
CA VAL A 42 5.38 8.05 -17.72
C VAL A 42 5.08 7.67 -19.18
N ASP A 43 6.15 7.38 -19.92
CA ASP A 43 6.08 6.79 -21.24
C ASP A 43 6.27 5.28 -21.16
N SER A 44 5.60 4.54 -22.04
CA SER A 44 5.68 3.07 -22.10
C SER A 44 7.10 2.54 -22.34
N SER A 45 7.99 3.36 -22.89
CA SER A 45 9.40 3.02 -23.06
C SER A 45 10.23 3.15 -21.76
N GLN A 46 9.71 3.82 -20.74
CA GLN A 46 10.40 4.13 -19.49
C GLN A 46 10.00 3.20 -18.33
N VAL A 47 8.93 2.43 -18.50
CA VAL A 47 8.34 1.60 -17.45
C VAL A 47 8.01 0.21 -17.98
N GLN A 48 8.00 -0.76 -17.09
CA GLN A 48 7.39 -2.05 -17.38
C GLN A 48 5.89 -1.96 -17.09
N ILE A 49 5.05 -2.44 -18.01
CA ILE A 49 3.60 -2.41 -17.85
C ILE A 49 3.08 -3.82 -17.61
N LEU A 50 2.29 -3.98 -16.55
CA LEU A 50 1.58 -5.21 -16.23
C LEU A 50 0.08 -4.97 -16.36
N THR A 51 -0.64 -6.02 -16.73
CA THR A 51 -2.10 -6.03 -16.70
C THR A 51 -2.56 -6.83 -15.50
N VAL A 52 -3.42 -6.23 -14.66
CA VAL A 52 -4.06 -6.91 -13.53
C VAL A 52 -5.44 -7.37 -13.97
N THR A 53 -5.71 -8.65 -13.80
CA THR A 53 -6.98 -9.28 -14.18
C THR A 53 -7.89 -9.47 -12.97
N ASN A 54 -9.18 -9.67 -13.21
CA ASN A 54 -10.13 -10.00 -12.15
C ASN A 54 -9.79 -11.34 -11.46
N GLN A 55 -9.10 -12.26 -12.16
CA GLN A 55 -8.62 -13.49 -11.55
C GLN A 55 -7.52 -13.19 -10.51
N ASP A 56 -6.58 -12.30 -10.83
CA ASP A 56 -5.52 -11.88 -9.89
C ASP A 56 -6.12 -11.27 -8.63
N GLU A 57 -7.14 -10.42 -8.75
CA GLU A 57 -7.85 -9.85 -7.60
C GLU A 57 -8.60 -10.91 -6.80
N ARG A 58 -9.30 -11.83 -7.46
CA ARG A 58 -10.02 -12.90 -6.78
C ARG A 58 -9.12 -13.85 -6.02
N ASP A 59 -7.97 -14.19 -6.58
CA ASP A 59 -7.00 -15.08 -5.95
C ASP A 59 -6.48 -14.48 -4.63
N HIS A 60 -6.45 -13.15 -4.51
CA HIS A 60 -6.01 -12.46 -3.30
C HIS A 60 -7.15 -12.07 -2.35
N LEU A 61 -8.32 -11.71 -2.86
CA LEU A 61 -9.40 -11.09 -2.08
C LEU A 61 -10.49 -12.07 -1.67
N SER A 62 -10.71 -13.17 -2.40
CA SER A 62 -11.91 -14.03 -2.23
C SER A 62 -12.00 -14.74 -0.89
N ALA A 63 -10.90 -14.84 -0.15
CA ALA A 63 -10.91 -15.38 1.21
C ALA A 63 -11.51 -14.39 2.24
N TYR A 64 -11.50 -13.10 1.96
CA TYR A 64 -11.81 -12.03 2.92
C TYR A 64 -12.98 -11.14 2.49
N VAL A 65 -13.25 -11.09 1.19
CA VAL A 65 -14.29 -10.22 0.61
C VAL A 65 -15.27 -11.07 -0.18
N PRO A 66 -16.58 -10.91 0.04
CA PRO A 66 -17.59 -11.54 -0.80
C PRO A 66 -17.35 -11.24 -2.29
N ILE A 67 -17.56 -12.24 -3.15
CA ILE A 67 -17.28 -12.12 -4.60
C ILE A 67 -18.09 -10.97 -5.22
N GLU A 68 -19.27 -10.69 -4.70
CA GLU A 68 -20.13 -9.59 -5.13
C GLU A 68 -19.49 -8.21 -4.86
N GLN A 69 -18.68 -8.10 -3.82
CA GLN A 69 -17.97 -6.87 -3.47
C GLN A 69 -16.64 -6.71 -4.22
N ILE A 70 -15.97 -7.81 -4.56
CA ILE A 70 -14.79 -7.78 -5.46
C ILE A 70 -15.23 -7.27 -6.85
N GLY A 71 -16.46 -7.61 -7.23
CA GLY A 71 -16.98 -7.27 -8.54
C GLY A 71 -16.43 -8.15 -9.65
N THR A 72 -16.73 -7.75 -10.88
CA THR A 72 -16.36 -8.49 -12.09
C THR A 72 -15.37 -7.74 -12.98
N ARG A 73 -14.98 -6.54 -12.59
CA ARG A 73 -14.12 -5.64 -13.37
C ARG A 73 -12.92 -5.20 -12.57
N THR A 74 -11.75 -5.28 -13.19
CA THR A 74 -10.49 -4.77 -12.65
C THR A 74 -10.09 -3.50 -13.38
N VAL A 75 -10.16 -2.38 -12.67
CA VAL A 75 -9.97 -1.03 -13.24
C VAL A 75 -8.95 -0.19 -12.46
N SER A 76 -8.53 -0.64 -11.28
CA SER A 76 -7.48 0.04 -10.51
C SER A 76 -6.14 -0.03 -11.22
N CYS A 77 -5.37 1.06 -11.09
CA CYS A 77 -4.02 1.18 -11.64
C CYS A 77 -3.04 1.54 -10.53
N ALA A 78 -1.78 1.18 -10.71
CA ALA A 78 -0.73 1.62 -9.82
C ALA A 78 0.57 1.92 -10.58
N TYR A 79 1.29 2.91 -10.09
CA TYR A 79 2.70 3.14 -10.41
C TYR A 79 3.51 2.78 -9.18
N VAL A 80 4.56 2.00 -9.36
CA VAL A 80 5.45 1.54 -8.27
C VAL A 80 6.90 1.75 -8.68
N LYS A 81 7.64 2.41 -7.79
CA LYS A 81 9.07 2.66 -7.93
C LYS A 81 9.75 2.29 -6.60
N PRO A 82 10.47 1.16 -6.53
CA PRO A 82 11.28 0.82 -5.36
C PRO A 82 12.31 1.91 -5.06
N THR A 83 12.53 2.17 -3.77
CA THR A 83 13.50 3.13 -3.27
C THR A 83 14.47 2.45 -2.30
N GLN A 84 15.57 3.12 -1.95
CA GLN A 84 16.57 2.55 -1.05
C GLN A 84 16.22 2.73 0.43
N SER A 85 15.45 3.75 0.75
CA SER A 85 15.09 4.10 2.11
C SER A 85 13.84 4.99 2.13
N GLY A 86 13.32 5.27 3.32
CA GLY A 86 12.23 6.21 3.53
C GLY A 86 10.86 5.56 3.70
N GLY A 87 10.81 4.22 3.74
CA GLY A 87 9.56 3.49 3.89
C GLY A 87 8.70 3.48 2.63
N ILE A 88 7.44 3.20 2.80
CA ILE A 88 6.44 3.14 1.72
C ILE A 88 5.68 4.46 1.69
N LYS A 89 5.79 5.18 0.58
CA LYS A 89 5.08 6.43 0.35
C LYS A 89 3.98 6.18 -0.67
N VAL A 90 2.73 6.44 -0.30
CA VAL A 90 1.57 6.18 -1.15
C VAL A 90 0.81 7.47 -1.41
N ARG A 91 0.42 7.69 -2.65
CA ARG A 91 -0.59 8.67 -3.07
C ARG A 91 -1.75 7.94 -3.74
N THR A 92 -2.95 8.48 -3.60
CA THR A 92 -4.15 7.91 -4.21
C THR A 92 -4.91 8.94 -5.03
N ALA A 93 -5.63 8.49 -6.05
CA ALA A 93 -6.59 9.32 -6.76
C ALA A 93 -7.81 8.50 -7.20
N ASN A 94 -9.00 9.03 -6.94
CA ASN A 94 -10.29 8.38 -7.25
C ASN A 94 -10.49 7.02 -6.54
N LEU A 95 -9.92 6.86 -5.34
CA LEU A 95 -10.18 5.73 -4.46
C LEU A 95 -11.00 6.23 -3.26
N ASN A 96 -12.24 5.76 -3.13
CA ASN A 96 -13.16 6.32 -2.14
C ASN A 96 -13.35 5.47 -0.87
N TRP A 97 -12.85 4.23 -0.84
CA TRP A 97 -12.93 3.36 0.34
C TRP A 97 -11.56 3.15 1.00
N VAL A 98 -10.54 2.74 0.25
CA VAL A 98 -9.17 2.66 0.78
C VAL A 98 -8.49 4.03 0.77
N THR A 99 -7.59 4.26 1.73
CA THR A 99 -6.75 5.46 1.80
C THR A 99 -5.28 5.14 1.52
N CYS A 100 -4.48 6.18 1.24
CA CYS A 100 -3.04 6.02 1.10
C CYS A 100 -2.39 5.39 2.34
N ASN A 101 -2.83 5.77 3.54
CA ASN A 101 -2.33 5.24 4.80
C ASN A 101 -2.74 3.76 5.02
N MET A 102 -3.97 3.37 4.66
CA MET A 102 -4.39 1.97 4.67
C MET A 102 -3.54 1.12 3.72
N ILE A 103 -3.28 1.60 2.51
CA ILE A 103 -2.42 0.91 1.53
C ILE A 103 -0.99 0.79 2.07
N ALA A 104 -0.41 1.88 2.60
CA ALA A 104 0.96 1.88 3.10
C ALA A 104 1.16 0.88 4.24
N THR A 105 0.28 0.90 5.25
CA THR A 105 0.37 -0.03 6.38
C THR A 105 0.17 -1.47 5.95
N SER A 106 -0.79 -1.77 5.05
CA SER A 106 -1.00 -3.13 4.52
C SER A 106 0.17 -3.62 3.67
N LEU A 107 0.78 -2.76 2.84
CA LEU A 107 1.98 -3.11 2.08
C LEU A 107 3.16 -3.48 2.98
N SER A 108 3.32 -2.81 4.13
CA SER A 108 4.35 -3.18 5.10
C SER A 108 4.14 -4.61 5.65
N THR A 109 2.89 -5.02 5.82
CA THR A 109 2.53 -6.40 6.20
C THR A 109 2.85 -7.40 5.10
N SER A 110 2.74 -7.04 3.83
CA SER A 110 3.12 -7.94 2.73
C SER A 110 4.64 -8.12 2.57
N GLY A 111 5.45 -7.37 3.32
CA GLY A 111 6.91 -7.44 3.26
C GLY A 111 7.56 -6.43 2.32
N VAL A 112 6.79 -5.52 1.74
CA VAL A 112 7.31 -4.35 1.02
C VAL A 112 8.03 -3.44 2.00
N LYS A 113 9.21 -2.94 1.64
CA LYS A 113 10.05 -2.14 2.55
C LYS A 113 10.08 -0.67 2.20
N ASN A 114 10.57 -0.35 1.00
CA ASN A 114 10.77 1.03 0.58
C ASN A 114 10.30 1.18 -0.88
N CYS A 115 9.30 2.02 -1.11
CA CYS A 115 8.85 2.35 -2.46
C CYS A 115 7.98 3.60 -2.48
N GLU A 116 7.93 4.22 -3.64
CA GLU A 116 6.95 5.22 -4.01
C GLU A 116 5.82 4.55 -4.80
N VAL A 117 4.59 4.82 -4.40
CA VAL A 117 3.38 4.23 -5.00
C VAL A 117 2.38 5.33 -5.32
N VAL A 118 1.82 5.29 -6.53
CA VAL A 118 0.60 6.02 -6.85
C VAL A 118 -0.47 5.00 -7.23
N ALA A 119 -1.54 4.92 -6.46
CA ALA A 119 -2.67 4.04 -6.72
C ALA A 119 -3.86 4.88 -7.18
N ALA A 120 -4.38 4.62 -8.37
CA ALA A 120 -5.39 5.48 -8.97
C ALA A 120 -6.32 4.74 -9.93
N CYS A 121 -7.45 5.38 -10.22
CA CYS A 121 -8.36 4.93 -11.26
C CYS A 121 -8.83 6.17 -12.06
N PRO A 122 -9.19 6.05 -13.34
CA PRO A 122 -9.69 7.19 -14.12
C PRO A 122 -11.07 7.70 -13.66
N PHE A 123 -11.74 7.00 -12.77
CA PHE A 123 -13.01 7.34 -12.14
C PHE A 123 -13.08 6.78 -10.71
N GLU A 124 -14.04 7.22 -9.90
CA GLU A 124 -14.16 6.78 -8.51
C GLU A 124 -14.48 5.28 -8.38
N VAL A 125 -13.71 4.60 -7.53
CA VAL A 125 -13.86 3.18 -7.19
C VAL A 125 -13.50 2.95 -5.72
N SER A 126 -13.83 1.78 -5.16
CA SER A 126 -13.44 1.41 -3.79
C SER A 126 -11.92 1.35 -3.59
N GLY A 127 -11.19 0.90 -4.59
CA GLY A 127 -9.74 0.74 -4.56
C GLY A 127 -9.25 -0.57 -3.95
N THR A 128 -10.14 -1.52 -3.62
CA THR A 128 -9.76 -2.82 -3.02
C THR A 128 -8.78 -3.62 -3.87
N GLY A 129 -8.92 -3.57 -5.20
CA GLY A 129 -8.01 -4.26 -6.13
C GLY A 129 -6.63 -3.60 -6.29
N ALA A 130 -6.44 -2.37 -5.79
CA ALA A 130 -5.16 -1.67 -5.96
C ALA A 130 -3.99 -2.41 -5.28
N LEU A 131 -4.22 -3.00 -4.10
CA LEU A 131 -3.17 -3.70 -3.34
C LEU A 131 -2.56 -4.86 -4.15
N THR A 132 -3.39 -5.65 -4.83
CA THR A 132 -2.94 -6.75 -5.70
C THR A 132 -1.99 -6.24 -6.79
N GLY A 133 -2.39 -5.18 -7.50
CA GLY A 133 -1.57 -4.58 -8.56
C GLY A 133 -0.24 -4.03 -8.03
N ILE A 134 -0.25 -3.39 -6.86
CA ILE A 134 0.98 -2.85 -6.24
C ILE A 134 1.93 -3.98 -5.86
N GLN A 135 1.45 -5.06 -5.26
CA GLN A 135 2.27 -6.22 -4.89
C GLN A 135 2.92 -6.86 -6.15
N MET A 136 2.14 -7.08 -7.21
CA MET A 136 2.65 -7.60 -8.49
C MET A 136 3.71 -6.68 -9.11
N ALA A 137 3.47 -5.36 -9.06
CA ALA A 137 4.43 -4.37 -9.55
C ALA A 137 5.71 -4.35 -8.74
N TYR A 138 5.64 -4.44 -7.43
CA TYR A 138 6.81 -4.47 -6.55
C TYR A 138 7.67 -5.73 -6.80
N GLU A 139 7.05 -6.91 -6.85
CA GLU A 139 7.73 -8.16 -7.19
C GLU A 139 8.44 -8.07 -8.55
N THR A 140 7.78 -7.50 -9.54
CA THR A 140 8.35 -7.31 -10.87
C THR A 140 9.50 -6.30 -10.87
N ALA A 141 9.35 -5.19 -10.14
CA ALA A 141 10.35 -4.12 -10.10
C ALA A 141 11.63 -4.53 -9.36
N THR A 142 11.50 -5.35 -8.33
CA THR A 142 12.63 -5.80 -7.49
C THR A 142 13.21 -7.14 -7.92
N GLY A 143 12.41 -7.97 -8.59
CA GLY A 143 12.74 -9.39 -8.84
C GLY A 143 12.60 -10.27 -7.60
N GLU A 144 12.13 -9.74 -6.48
CA GLU A 144 11.88 -10.47 -5.24
C GLU A 144 10.43 -10.94 -5.18
N GLN A 145 10.21 -12.18 -4.74
CA GLN A 145 8.86 -12.68 -4.49
C GLN A 145 8.47 -12.35 -3.05
N LEU A 146 7.33 -11.73 -2.87
CA LEU A 146 6.73 -11.53 -1.57
C LEU A 146 6.18 -12.87 -1.04
N ASP A 147 6.27 -13.07 0.27
CA ASP A 147 5.71 -14.25 0.91
C ASP A 147 4.18 -14.29 0.73
N SER A 148 3.64 -15.44 0.31
CA SER A 148 2.20 -15.57 0.03
C SER A 148 1.34 -15.34 1.26
N THR A 149 1.75 -15.84 2.43
CA THR A 149 1.03 -15.67 3.69
C THR A 149 1.02 -14.19 4.09
N LYS A 150 2.14 -13.49 3.94
CA LYS A 150 2.21 -12.04 4.22
C LYS A 150 1.36 -11.24 3.25
N LYS A 151 1.28 -11.62 1.97
CA LYS A 151 0.37 -10.98 1.00
C LYS A 151 -1.10 -11.18 1.40
N GLU A 152 -1.47 -12.37 1.83
CA GLU A 152 -2.82 -12.67 2.32
C GLU A 152 -3.15 -11.86 3.58
N LEU A 153 -2.25 -11.80 4.55
CA LEU A 153 -2.42 -11.00 5.78
C LEU A 153 -2.53 -9.50 5.48
N ALA A 154 -1.78 -8.98 4.51
CA ALA A 154 -1.90 -7.60 4.08
C ALA A 154 -3.28 -7.29 3.47
N THR A 155 -3.82 -8.24 2.72
CA THR A 155 -5.17 -8.13 2.15
C THR A 155 -6.24 -8.18 3.26
N GLU A 156 -6.12 -9.11 4.20
CA GLU A 156 -7.01 -9.19 5.36
C GLU A 156 -6.96 -7.90 6.19
N GLU A 157 -5.74 -7.36 6.43
CA GLU A 157 -5.55 -6.10 7.16
C GLU A 157 -6.27 -4.95 6.48
N MET A 158 -6.13 -4.80 5.17
CA MET A 158 -6.81 -3.74 4.43
C MET A 158 -8.32 -3.85 4.54
N VAL A 159 -8.86 -5.07 4.43
CA VAL A 159 -10.32 -5.32 4.53
C VAL A 159 -10.84 -5.08 5.95
N VAL A 160 -10.14 -5.59 6.96
CA VAL A 160 -10.52 -5.37 8.37
C VAL A 160 -10.48 -3.89 8.71
N THR A 161 -9.42 -3.17 8.28
CA THR A 161 -9.29 -1.73 8.52
C THR A 161 -10.37 -0.95 7.77
N GLY A 162 -10.67 -1.28 6.52
CA GLY A 162 -11.70 -0.62 5.74
C GLY A 162 -13.10 -0.82 6.32
N ASN A 163 -13.45 -2.04 6.74
CA ASN A 163 -14.72 -2.31 7.41
C ASN A 163 -14.82 -1.56 8.75
N LEU A 164 -13.75 -1.48 9.51
CA LEU A 164 -13.71 -0.69 10.74
C LEU A 164 -13.87 0.80 10.44
N ALA A 165 -13.27 1.28 9.37
CA ALA A 165 -13.34 2.68 8.94
C ALA A 165 -14.76 3.14 8.60
N ASP A 166 -15.60 2.25 8.09
CA ASP A 166 -17.01 2.54 7.81
C ASP A 166 -17.80 2.84 9.11
N GLU A 167 -17.31 2.39 10.26
CA GLU A 167 -17.96 2.56 11.56
C GLU A 167 -17.33 3.68 12.40
N VAL A 168 -15.99 3.78 12.43
CA VAL A 168 -15.28 4.72 13.31
C VAL A 168 -14.56 5.85 12.57
N GLY A 169 -14.53 5.80 11.23
CA GLY A 169 -13.78 6.73 10.39
C GLY A 169 -12.42 6.21 9.96
N LYS A 170 -11.94 6.70 8.81
CA LYS A 170 -10.76 6.16 8.13
C LYS A 170 -9.48 6.36 8.93
N ASN A 171 -9.29 7.55 9.50
CA ASN A 171 -8.09 7.85 10.29
C ASN A 171 -8.05 7.03 11.57
N ASP A 172 -9.15 6.98 12.32
CA ASP A 172 -9.24 6.26 13.59
C ASP A 172 -9.01 4.76 13.39
N ALA A 173 -9.65 4.16 12.39
CA ALA A 173 -9.47 2.76 12.05
C ALA A 173 -8.00 2.45 11.69
N THR A 174 -7.41 3.30 10.84
CA THR A 174 -6.02 3.14 10.41
C THR A 174 -5.06 3.32 11.58
N THR A 175 -5.28 4.32 12.43
CA THR A 175 -4.48 4.56 13.64
C THR A 175 -4.48 3.34 14.56
N VAL A 176 -5.65 2.81 14.87
CA VAL A 176 -5.74 1.65 15.78
C VAL A 176 -5.04 0.43 15.17
N MET A 177 -5.29 0.12 13.91
CA MET A 177 -4.65 -1.02 13.23
C MET A 177 -3.12 -0.85 13.16
N ASN A 178 -2.66 0.28 12.64
CA ASN A 178 -1.23 0.56 12.45
C ASN A 178 -0.45 0.55 13.77
N ASN A 179 -0.95 1.25 14.78
CA ASN A 179 -0.22 1.42 16.04
C ASN A 179 -0.23 0.15 16.88
N SER A 180 -1.33 -0.62 16.83
CA SER A 180 -1.37 -1.94 17.48
C SER A 180 -0.40 -2.91 16.80
N LYS A 181 -0.38 -2.97 15.47
CA LYS A 181 0.57 -3.78 14.71
C LYS A 181 2.02 -3.36 14.97
N MET A 182 2.29 -2.05 14.95
CA MET A 182 3.62 -1.52 15.24
C MET A 182 4.13 -1.97 16.60
N GLN A 183 3.31 -1.91 17.64
CA GLN A 183 3.69 -2.35 18.97
C GLN A 183 3.89 -3.86 19.04
N VAL A 184 2.98 -4.66 18.44
CA VAL A 184 3.10 -6.12 18.37
C VAL A 184 4.42 -6.56 17.71
N ILE A 185 4.78 -5.96 16.57
CA ILE A 185 6.02 -6.29 15.86
C ILE A 185 7.24 -5.80 16.65
N LYS A 186 7.22 -4.56 17.13
CA LYS A 186 8.35 -3.94 17.84
C LYS A 186 8.73 -4.71 19.09
N ASP A 187 7.74 -5.13 19.88
CA ASP A 187 7.93 -5.78 21.17
C ASP A 187 7.90 -7.31 21.05
N ASN A 188 7.76 -7.84 19.81
CA ASN A 188 7.67 -9.27 19.50
C ASN A 188 6.61 -10.00 20.34
N VAL A 189 5.43 -9.39 20.47
CA VAL A 189 4.33 -9.92 21.29
C VAL A 189 3.59 -11.01 20.53
N GLN A 190 3.47 -12.21 21.13
CA GLN A 190 2.78 -13.35 20.52
C GLN A 190 1.60 -13.86 21.36
N ASN A 191 1.47 -13.40 22.59
CA ASN A 191 0.39 -13.79 23.48
C ASN A 191 -0.90 -13.06 23.12
N ALA A 192 -1.99 -13.81 22.98
CA ALA A 192 -3.30 -13.25 22.58
C ALA A 192 -3.84 -12.22 23.58
N ASP A 193 -3.68 -12.46 24.89
CA ASP A 193 -4.18 -11.55 25.93
C ASP A 193 -3.36 -10.23 25.94
N GLU A 194 -2.05 -10.33 25.66
CA GLU A 194 -1.20 -9.14 25.53
C GLU A 194 -1.56 -8.34 24.27
N ILE A 195 -1.79 -9.02 23.13
CA ILE A 195 -2.25 -8.36 21.90
C ILE A 195 -3.60 -7.67 22.13
N TYR A 196 -4.53 -8.34 22.82
CA TYR A 196 -5.82 -7.75 23.18
C TYR A 196 -5.64 -6.45 24.00
N ASN A 197 -4.78 -6.50 25.02
CA ASN A 197 -4.49 -5.33 25.84
C ASN A 197 -3.84 -4.19 25.02
N ILE A 198 -2.97 -4.52 24.07
CA ILE A 198 -2.38 -3.52 23.17
C ILE A 198 -3.49 -2.83 22.36
N VAL A 199 -4.39 -3.59 21.72
CA VAL A 199 -5.47 -3.02 20.89
C VAL A 199 -6.37 -2.12 21.73
N VAL A 200 -6.78 -2.57 22.92
CA VAL A 200 -7.62 -1.77 23.84
C VAL A 200 -6.89 -0.48 24.27
N ASN A 201 -5.63 -0.58 24.64
CA ASN A 201 -4.84 0.58 25.07
C ASN A 201 -4.64 1.59 23.93
N VAL A 202 -4.32 1.12 22.72
CA VAL A 202 -4.16 1.97 21.54
C VAL A 202 -5.47 2.68 21.21
N ALA A 203 -6.60 1.96 21.21
CA ALA A 203 -7.91 2.55 20.96
C ALA A 203 -8.24 3.63 22.02
N GLN A 204 -8.01 3.35 23.31
CA GLN A 204 -8.23 4.31 24.39
C GLN A 204 -7.33 5.55 24.29
N GLN A 205 -6.05 5.38 23.99
CA GLN A 205 -5.09 6.49 23.84
C GLN A 205 -5.47 7.43 22.70
N ASN A 206 -6.11 6.89 21.64
CA ASN A 206 -6.56 7.67 20.49
C ASN A 206 -8.06 8.07 20.58
N ASN A 207 -8.72 7.84 21.72
CA ASN A 207 -10.14 8.13 21.94
C ASN A 207 -11.09 7.42 20.95
N VAL A 208 -10.70 6.28 20.42
CA VAL A 208 -11.52 5.46 19.52
C VAL A 208 -12.31 4.45 20.35
N ASN A 209 -13.63 4.46 20.21
CA ASN A 209 -14.51 3.53 20.88
C ASN A 209 -14.73 2.30 19.99
N LEU A 210 -14.24 1.15 20.44
CA LEU A 210 -14.44 -0.13 19.77
C LEU A 210 -15.32 -1.05 20.62
N ASP A 211 -16.18 -1.80 19.97
CA ASP A 211 -16.88 -2.89 20.61
C ASP A 211 -16.03 -4.18 20.68
N SER A 212 -16.51 -5.18 21.37
CA SER A 212 -15.77 -6.43 21.58
C SER A 212 -15.52 -7.20 20.27
N ASP A 213 -16.44 -7.13 19.31
CA ASP A 213 -16.31 -7.84 18.04
C ASP A 213 -15.27 -7.17 17.14
N GLN A 214 -15.22 -5.83 17.14
CA GLN A 214 -14.20 -5.05 16.44
C GLN A 214 -12.81 -5.32 17.02
N ILE A 215 -12.66 -5.30 18.34
CA ILE A 215 -11.41 -5.62 19.03
C ILE A 215 -10.96 -7.04 18.68
N ASN A 216 -11.86 -8.03 18.77
CA ASN A 216 -11.53 -9.42 18.47
C ASN A 216 -11.06 -9.64 17.04
N LYS A 217 -11.68 -8.98 16.05
CA LYS A 217 -11.23 -9.06 14.64
C LYS A 217 -9.80 -8.56 14.46
N ILE A 218 -9.47 -7.43 15.08
CA ILE A 218 -8.11 -6.88 15.05
C ILE A 218 -7.14 -7.84 15.75
N VAL A 219 -7.49 -8.37 16.91
CA VAL A 219 -6.66 -9.31 17.67
C VAL A 219 -6.36 -10.58 16.89
N GLU A 220 -7.38 -11.18 16.24
CA GLU A 220 -7.19 -12.39 15.44
C GLU A 220 -6.24 -12.16 14.27
N LEU A 221 -6.34 -11.04 13.58
CA LEU A 221 -5.41 -10.66 12.53
C LEU A 221 -3.99 -10.43 13.08
N LEU A 222 -3.85 -9.65 14.15
CA LEU A 222 -2.54 -9.35 14.75
C LEU A 222 -1.86 -10.59 15.31
N LYS A 223 -2.61 -11.58 15.80
CA LYS A 223 -2.05 -12.90 16.19
C LYS A 223 -1.41 -13.62 14.99
N GLN A 224 -2.05 -13.58 13.84
CA GLN A 224 -1.50 -14.19 12.62
C GLN A 224 -0.26 -13.43 12.14
N ILE A 225 -0.30 -12.10 12.16
CA ILE A 225 0.85 -11.24 11.85
C ILE A 225 2.01 -11.52 12.80
N ALA A 226 1.75 -11.64 14.11
CA ALA A 226 2.77 -11.91 15.13
C ALA A 226 3.50 -13.25 14.93
N GLN A 227 2.89 -14.20 14.23
CA GLN A 227 3.50 -15.50 13.92
C GLN A 227 4.46 -15.44 12.71
N GLN A 228 4.45 -14.33 11.97
CA GLN A 228 5.34 -14.14 10.84
C GLN A 228 6.65 -13.50 11.27
N ASP A 229 7.70 -13.76 10.50
CA ASP A 229 9.02 -13.16 10.74
C ASP A 229 9.05 -11.74 10.16
N TYR A 230 8.87 -10.73 11.03
CA TYR A 230 9.03 -9.31 10.70
C TYR A 230 10.25 -8.75 11.43
N ASN A 231 11.09 -8.03 10.68
CA ASN A 231 12.10 -7.17 11.27
C ASN A 231 11.50 -5.77 11.44
N TYR A 232 11.43 -5.28 12.69
CA TYR A 232 10.88 -3.94 12.97
C TYR A 232 11.58 -2.83 12.19
N ASP A 233 12.91 -2.90 12.02
CA ASP A 233 13.67 -1.89 11.28
C ASP A 233 13.25 -1.78 9.80
N ASP A 234 12.76 -2.86 9.20
CA ASP A 234 12.28 -2.88 7.82
C ASP A 234 10.92 -2.18 7.65
N VAL A 235 10.07 -2.21 8.66
CA VAL A 235 8.69 -1.67 8.62
C VAL A 235 8.55 -0.33 9.35
N LYS A 236 9.49 -0.02 10.23
CA LYS A 236 9.44 1.13 11.14
C LYS A 236 9.14 2.45 10.43
N ALA A 237 9.88 2.76 9.36
CA ALA A 237 9.74 4.04 8.66
C ALA A 237 8.31 4.23 8.11
N THR A 238 7.69 3.16 7.58
CA THR A 238 6.31 3.19 7.10
C THR A 238 5.32 3.34 8.23
N LEU A 239 5.45 2.54 9.29
CA LEU A 239 4.48 2.53 10.39
C LEU A 239 4.50 3.84 11.18
N GLU A 240 5.69 4.41 11.42
CA GLU A 240 5.84 5.72 12.07
C GLU A 240 5.29 6.86 11.19
N GLN A 241 5.46 6.79 9.87
CA GLN A 241 4.87 7.78 8.95
C GLN A 241 3.34 7.70 8.94
N VAL A 242 2.78 6.50 8.90
CA VAL A 242 1.33 6.31 8.98
C VAL A 242 0.78 6.84 10.30
N ASP A 243 1.44 6.56 11.44
CA ASP A 243 1.06 7.09 12.74
C ASP A 243 1.05 8.63 12.75
N GLN A 244 2.08 9.26 12.22
CA GLN A 244 2.16 10.73 12.13
C GLN A 244 1.03 11.30 11.27
N ASN A 245 0.68 10.63 10.17
CA ASN A 245 -0.36 11.08 9.25
C ASN A 245 -1.76 10.95 9.83
N THR A 246 -2.01 9.95 10.69
CA THR A 246 -3.34 9.63 11.21
C THR A 246 -3.61 10.17 12.61
N SER A 247 -2.56 10.41 13.42
CA SER A 247 -2.67 10.90 14.81
C SER A 247 -2.77 12.43 14.92
N GLY A 248 -2.54 13.16 13.83
CA GLY A 248 -2.69 14.61 13.82
C GLY A 248 -4.16 15.03 13.87
N ASP A 249 -4.49 16.07 14.64
CA ASP A 249 -5.79 16.75 14.64
C ASP A 249 -6.01 17.56 13.34
N SER A 250 -5.58 16.98 12.23
CA SER A 250 -5.80 17.49 10.90
C SER A 250 -7.10 16.90 10.39
N GLY A 251 -8.19 17.65 10.61
CA GLY A 251 -9.43 17.38 9.91
C GLY A 251 -9.13 17.11 8.44
N GLU A 252 -9.64 15.99 7.92
CA GLU A 252 -9.50 15.59 6.52
C GLU A 252 -8.08 15.85 5.97
N LEU A 253 -7.09 15.05 6.41
CA LEU A 253 -6.00 14.76 5.54
C LEU A 253 -6.58 13.91 4.42
N GLY A 254 -7.17 14.59 3.47
CA GLY A 254 -7.27 14.11 2.13
C GLY A 254 -5.91 13.55 1.75
N ASP A 255 -5.94 12.57 0.89
CA ASP A 255 -4.79 11.99 0.23
C ASP A 255 -3.55 12.88 0.36
N ILE A 256 -2.39 12.32 0.69
CA ILE A 256 -1.10 13.03 0.67
C ILE A 256 -0.85 13.46 -0.80
N ALA A 257 -1.77 14.23 -1.35
CA ALA A 257 -1.76 14.66 -2.73
C ALA A 257 -1.00 15.98 -2.91
N ASP A 258 -0.69 16.70 -1.83
CA ASP A 258 -0.27 18.08 -1.91
C ASP A 258 1.20 18.33 -1.54
N GLU A 259 2.00 17.31 -1.28
CA GLU A 259 3.44 17.53 -1.29
C GLU A 259 3.95 17.34 -2.71
N GLU A 260 4.37 18.44 -3.33
CA GLU A 260 5.09 18.49 -4.59
C GLU A 260 6.31 17.56 -4.52
N ASP A 261 6.12 16.31 -4.88
CA ASP A 261 7.23 15.40 -5.15
C ASP A 261 7.50 15.41 -6.65
N ASP A 262 8.59 16.07 -7.00
CA ASP A 262 9.09 16.24 -8.37
C ASP A 262 9.40 14.92 -9.09
N THR A 263 9.24 13.76 -8.45
CA THR A 263 9.61 12.46 -9.02
C THR A 263 8.48 11.73 -9.72
N VAL A 264 7.25 11.92 -9.29
CA VAL A 264 6.05 11.55 -10.03
C VAL A 264 5.22 12.82 -10.17
N ASN A 265 5.73 13.70 -10.98
CA ASN A 265 4.97 14.87 -11.34
C ASN A 265 3.69 14.36 -12.00
N ALA A 266 2.60 14.37 -11.27
CA ALA A 266 1.26 14.35 -11.84
C ALA A 266 1.17 15.66 -12.60
N GLY A 267 1.93 15.68 -13.71
CA GLY A 267 2.38 16.84 -14.44
C GLY A 267 1.30 17.86 -14.42
N ASP A 268 1.67 19.02 -14.22
CA ASP A 268 1.03 20.27 -14.55
C ASP A 268 -0.28 20.17 -15.36
N THR A 269 -1.02 19.15 -15.12
CA THR A 269 -2.42 19.05 -15.38
C THR A 269 -3.04 19.53 -14.08
N ALA A 270 -3.22 20.81 -14.01
CA ALA A 270 -4.22 21.47 -13.20
C ALA A 270 -5.58 20.76 -13.35
N ASP A 271 -5.57 19.47 -13.52
CA ASP A 271 -6.69 18.69 -14.00
C ASP A 271 -6.80 17.31 -13.34
N GLY A 272 -6.65 17.26 -12.01
CA GLY A 272 -7.33 16.24 -11.22
C GLY A 272 -8.86 16.24 -11.48
N GLY A 273 -9.38 17.31 -12.09
CA GLY A 273 -10.74 17.41 -12.60
C GLY A 273 -10.99 16.57 -13.85
N GLU A 274 -10.04 16.44 -14.77
CA GLU A 274 -10.25 15.66 -16.01
C GLU A 274 -10.39 14.16 -15.78
N ILE A 275 -9.69 13.60 -14.79
CA ILE A 275 -9.89 12.18 -14.44
C ILE A 275 -11.32 11.95 -13.94
N ARG A 276 -11.91 12.92 -13.22
CA ARG A 276 -13.28 12.84 -12.71
C ARG A 276 -14.35 13.05 -13.80
N ASN A 277 -14.04 13.83 -14.83
CA ASN A 277 -15.02 14.23 -15.85
C ASN A 277 -14.99 13.36 -17.10
N SER A 278 -14.10 12.37 -17.22
CA SER A 278 -13.95 11.55 -18.42
C SER A 278 -14.89 10.35 -18.50
N VAL A 279 -15.89 10.26 -17.65
CA VAL A 279 -16.86 9.15 -17.68
C VAL A 279 -18.27 9.72 -17.74
N ASP A 280 -18.68 10.08 -18.96
CA ASP A 280 -20.09 10.00 -19.32
C ASP A 280 -20.44 8.54 -19.63
N TYR A 281 -21.44 8.03 -18.93
CA TYR A 281 -22.04 6.72 -19.16
C TYR A 281 -22.83 6.69 -20.47
#